data_29712aa8121922b2264c0e18b435c428
#
_entry.id   29712aa8121922b2264c0e18b435c428
#
_cell.length_a   1.000
_cell.length_b   1.000
_cell.length_c   1.000
_cell.angle_alpha   90.00
_cell.angle_beta   90.00
_cell.angle_gamma   90.00
#
_symmetry.space_group_name_H-M   'P 1'
#
loop_
_entity.id
_entity.type
_entity.pdbx_description
1 polymer ?
#
loop_
_entity_poly.entity_id
_entity_poly.type
_entity_poly.pdbx_seq_one_letter_code
_entity_poly.pdbx_strand_id
1 'polypeptide(L)'
;MNHLRVVTEGGVLGGRVGGALLAAIRTGIPVTQEELAERVGVSATTVQAWERGRKPLVNMPFARLRNLRRDLETAGAAPGLLSLWDRGLDADVILAGLGTTDPERHPLAMVVPDRAMTGLLAWPLSGQPPRQLAGTRADLAAGRAEIAVVTGALREAADRAGGDGERPAMLRRQARFLLALADDPAARQWAASAEARDVRAPGDLRHWTPRWAAARSAAHVAATVGDLDPLHRFIGQGLTDDRLISANLNYWAYWAGEGPAPWNADSAMTRPTASTWDGTLLLGTLLRGIVHAPYRDLCAHTLWALLLLRRPQLTSPLQLPAIKSAVSQALQAGALMPSARQCLEQVSYLTRSA
;
A
#
# COMPACT_ATOMS: atom_id res chain seq x y z
N MET A 1 17.76 -6.22 32.79
CA MET A 1 18.69 -6.11 31.63
C MET A 1 18.78 -7.45 30.91
N ASN A 2 17.71 -7.97 30.27
CA ASN A 2 17.81 -9.26 29.53
C ASN A 2 16.66 -9.48 28.51
N HIS A 3 15.92 -8.44 28.10
CA HIS A 3 14.85 -8.58 27.09
C HIS A 3 15.22 -8.16 25.66
N LEU A 4 16.45 -7.69 25.41
CA LEU A 4 16.91 -7.20 24.10
C LEU A 4 17.62 -8.25 23.22
N ARG A 5 17.75 -9.49 23.66
CA ARG A 5 18.51 -10.54 22.93
C ARG A 5 17.69 -11.52 22.09
N VAL A 6 16.36 -11.41 22.07
CA VAL A 6 15.47 -12.33 21.31
C VAL A 6 15.09 -11.81 19.92
N VAL A 7 15.50 -10.61 19.55
CA VAL A 7 15.07 -9.95 18.29
C VAL A 7 15.97 -10.29 17.08
N THR A 8 17.00 -11.12 17.21
CA THR A 8 18.08 -11.23 16.18
C THR A 8 18.03 -12.45 15.26
N GLU A 9 17.01 -13.32 15.31
CA GLU A 9 16.91 -14.47 14.37
C GLU A 9 15.53 -14.60 13.69
N GLY A 10 14.98 -13.52 13.20
CA GLY A 10 13.68 -13.42 12.54
C GLY A 10 12.78 -12.54 13.36
N GLY A 11 12.70 -11.25 13.07
CA GLY A 11 11.94 -10.26 13.84
C GLY A 11 10.54 -10.75 14.24
N VAL A 12 10.02 -10.24 15.33
CA VAL A 12 8.81 -10.71 16.06
C VAL A 12 7.61 -11.05 15.17
N LEU A 13 7.51 -10.43 13.97
CA LEU A 13 6.42 -10.65 13.01
C LEU A 13 6.85 -11.36 11.72
N GLY A 14 8.12 -11.64 11.51
CA GLY A 14 8.60 -12.31 10.28
C GLY A 14 8.05 -13.72 10.14
N GLY A 15 7.64 -14.08 8.92
CA GLY A 15 7.11 -15.40 8.58
C GLY A 15 5.61 -15.59 8.81
N ARG A 16 4.93 -14.65 9.44
CA ARG A 16 3.50 -14.79 9.80
C ARG A 16 2.58 -14.63 8.61
N VAL A 17 2.84 -13.67 7.73
CA VAL A 17 1.98 -13.37 6.58
C VAL A 17 2.07 -14.51 5.55
N GLY A 18 3.29 -14.90 5.16
CA GLY A 18 3.50 -16.03 4.26
C GLY A 18 2.96 -17.33 4.80
N GLY A 19 3.09 -17.57 6.12
CA GLY A 19 2.54 -18.73 6.80
C GLY A 19 1.01 -18.76 6.78
N ALA A 20 0.35 -17.66 7.13
CA ALA A 20 -1.11 -17.56 7.10
C ALA A 20 -1.67 -17.70 5.67
N LEU A 21 -0.99 -17.15 4.68
CA LEU A 21 -1.35 -17.32 3.28
C LEU A 21 -1.16 -18.77 2.80
N LEU A 22 -0.09 -19.46 3.24
CA LEU A 22 0.07 -20.89 2.97
C LEU A 22 -1.10 -21.69 3.55
N ALA A 23 -1.49 -21.41 4.80
CA ALA A 23 -2.64 -22.06 5.42
C ALA A 23 -3.94 -21.78 4.65
N ALA A 24 -4.17 -20.52 4.20
CA ALA A 24 -5.32 -20.15 3.41
C ALA A 24 -5.35 -20.87 2.05
N ILE A 25 -4.21 -20.97 1.37
CA ILE A 25 -4.08 -21.70 0.10
C ILE A 25 -4.41 -23.19 0.34
N ARG A 26 -3.75 -23.82 1.32
CA ARG A 26 -3.96 -25.25 1.61
C ARG A 26 -5.40 -25.57 1.98
N THR A 27 -6.04 -24.73 2.77
CA THR A 27 -7.46 -24.94 3.15
C THR A 27 -8.43 -24.68 2.00
N GLY A 28 -8.02 -23.91 0.98
CA GLY A 28 -8.79 -23.69 -0.25
C GLY A 28 -8.68 -24.82 -1.27
N ILE A 29 -7.76 -25.78 -1.06
CA ILE A 29 -7.59 -26.99 -1.85
C ILE A 29 -7.80 -28.20 -0.92
N PRO A 30 -8.24 -29.38 -1.43
CA PRO A 30 -8.50 -30.55 -0.59
C PRO A 30 -7.19 -31.26 -0.17
N VAL A 31 -6.34 -30.56 0.58
CA VAL A 31 -5.01 -31.05 1.02
C VAL A 31 -4.85 -30.81 2.52
N THR A 32 -4.57 -31.86 3.27
CA THR A 32 -4.26 -31.79 4.71
C THR A 32 -2.82 -31.34 4.96
N GLN A 33 -2.48 -31.03 6.21
CA GLN A 33 -1.08 -30.72 6.58
C GLN A 33 -0.16 -31.92 6.36
N GLU A 34 -0.64 -33.11 6.65
CA GLU A 34 0.06 -34.39 6.47
C GLU A 34 0.34 -34.66 4.99
N GLU A 35 -0.66 -34.52 4.13
CA GLU A 35 -0.50 -34.73 2.68
C GLU A 35 0.45 -33.69 2.06
N LEU A 36 0.38 -32.40 2.49
CA LEU A 36 1.32 -31.40 2.05
C LEU A 36 2.74 -31.74 2.52
N ALA A 37 2.88 -32.20 3.76
CA ALA A 37 4.16 -32.57 4.35
C ALA A 37 4.81 -33.73 3.57
N GLU A 38 4.04 -34.75 3.20
CA GLU A 38 4.49 -35.88 2.39
C GLU A 38 4.95 -35.41 1.00
N ARG A 39 4.17 -34.59 0.29
CA ARG A 39 4.52 -34.07 -1.04
C ARG A 39 5.83 -33.28 -1.05
N VAL A 40 6.07 -32.49 -0.02
CA VAL A 40 7.28 -31.64 0.06
C VAL A 40 8.44 -32.27 0.85
N GLY A 41 8.28 -33.52 1.32
CA GLY A 41 9.33 -34.28 2.03
C GLY A 41 9.71 -33.68 3.37
N VAL A 42 8.73 -33.29 4.21
CA VAL A 42 8.91 -32.77 5.57
C VAL A 42 7.94 -33.44 6.54
N SER A 43 8.06 -33.13 7.84
CA SER A 43 7.08 -33.54 8.83
C SER A 43 5.87 -32.61 8.83
N ALA A 44 4.67 -33.12 9.21
CA ALA A 44 3.48 -32.31 9.41
C ALA A 44 3.71 -31.18 10.44
N THR A 45 4.53 -31.40 11.45
CA THR A 45 4.94 -30.39 12.44
C THR A 45 5.75 -29.24 11.79
N THR A 46 6.49 -29.53 10.72
CA THR A 46 7.20 -28.49 9.95
C THR A 46 6.21 -27.65 9.15
N VAL A 47 5.23 -28.26 8.48
CA VAL A 47 4.16 -27.52 7.78
C VAL A 47 3.39 -26.64 8.76
N GLN A 48 3.03 -27.18 9.93
CA GLN A 48 2.37 -26.43 10.98
C GLN A 48 3.22 -25.26 11.51
N ALA A 49 4.56 -25.45 11.60
CA ALA A 49 5.47 -24.37 11.99
C ALA A 49 5.56 -23.27 10.94
N TRP A 50 5.52 -23.63 9.64
CA TRP A 50 5.43 -22.66 8.54
C TRP A 50 4.14 -21.86 8.59
N GLU A 51 2.99 -22.53 8.67
CA GLU A 51 1.67 -21.89 8.69
C GLU A 51 1.48 -20.94 9.88
N ARG A 52 2.11 -21.25 11.01
CA ARG A 52 2.10 -20.40 12.22
C ARG A 52 3.20 -19.33 12.24
N GLY A 53 4.03 -19.25 11.20
CA GLY A 53 5.14 -18.30 11.10
C GLY A 53 6.30 -18.59 12.07
N ARG A 54 6.28 -19.71 12.82
CA ARG A 54 7.37 -20.06 13.75
C ARG A 54 8.67 -20.46 13.02
N LYS A 55 8.53 -20.93 11.81
CA LYS A 55 9.63 -21.21 10.89
C LYS A 55 9.38 -20.43 9.60
N PRO A 56 9.95 -19.22 9.46
CA PRO A 56 9.69 -18.36 8.32
C PRO A 56 10.02 -19.03 6.98
N LEU A 57 9.09 -19.00 6.04
CA LEU A 57 9.26 -19.58 4.70
C LEU A 57 10.37 -18.88 3.91
N VAL A 58 10.60 -17.60 4.17
CA VAL A 58 11.70 -16.81 3.56
C VAL A 58 13.10 -17.36 3.85
N ASN A 59 13.25 -18.15 4.91
CA ASN A 59 14.49 -18.84 5.25
C ASN A 59 14.65 -20.19 4.54
N MET A 60 13.63 -20.60 3.75
CA MET A 60 13.70 -21.83 2.97
C MET A 60 14.62 -21.63 1.75
N PRO A 61 15.45 -22.64 1.38
CA PRO A 61 16.22 -22.58 0.13
C PRO A 61 15.29 -22.28 -1.05
N PHE A 62 15.69 -21.35 -1.91
CA PHE A 62 14.87 -20.86 -3.03
C PHE A 62 14.31 -21.98 -3.91
N ALA A 63 15.13 -22.98 -4.24
CA ALA A 63 14.69 -24.14 -5.04
C ALA A 63 13.54 -24.89 -4.37
N ARG A 64 13.60 -25.06 -3.05
CA ARG A 64 12.54 -25.74 -2.28
C ARG A 64 11.27 -24.92 -2.21
N LEU A 65 11.38 -23.62 -2.04
CA LEU A 65 10.22 -22.69 -2.07
C LEU A 65 9.52 -22.72 -3.43
N ARG A 66 10.30 -22.75 -4.51
CA ARG A 66 9.77 -22.86 -5.88
C ARG A 66 9.06 -24.21 -6.13
N ASN A 67 9.58 -25.29 -5.58
CA ASN A 67 8.93 -26.59 -5.66
C ASN A 67 7.61 -26.60 -4.87
N LEU A 68 7.62 -26.11 -3.62
CA LEU A 68 6.39 -25.99 -2.82
C LEU A 68 5.32 -25.17 -3.57
N ARG A 69 5.70 -24.06 -4.19
CA ARG A 69 4.77 -23.25 -4.98
C ARG A 69 4.17 -24.04 -6.15
N ARG A 70 4.99 -24.81 -6.87
CA ARG A 70 4.54 -25.66 -7.99
C ARG A 70 3.62 -26.79 -7.51
N ASP A 71 3.92 -27.38 -6.36
CA ASP A 71 3.09 -28.43 -5.77
C ASP A 71 1.70 -27.91 -5.39
N LEU A 72 1.63 -26.69 -4.81
CA LEU A 72 0.37 -26.00 -4.53
C LEU A 72 -0.42 -25.68 -5.82
N GLU A 73 0.26 -25.18 -6.86
CA GLU A 73 -0.33 -24.90 -8.17
C GLU A 73 -0.90 -26.17 -8.81
N THR A 74 -0.14 -27.26 -8.79
CA THR A 74 -0.56 -28.58 -9.30
C THR A 74 -1.74 -29.14 -8.50
N ALA A 75 -1.81 -28.84 -7.20
CA ALA A 75 -2.92 -29.23 -6.34
C ALA A 75 -4.20 -28.39 -6.56
N GLY A 76 -4.16 -27.38 -7.45
CA GLY A 76 -5.31 -26.55 -7.81
C GLY A 76 -5.43 -25.24 -7.04
N ALA A 77 -4.34 -24.76 -6.44
CA ALA A 77 -4.35 -23.46 -5.77
C ALA A 77 -4.68 -22.33 -6.75
N ALA A 78 -5.56 -21.42 -6.34
CA ALA A 78 -5.97 -20.29 -7.16
C ALA A 78 -4.77 -19.37 -7.49
N PRO A 79 -4.54 -19.00 -8.79
CA PRO A 79 -3.39 -18.19 -9.19
C PRO A 79 -3.31 -16.84 -8.45
N GLY A 80 -4.45 -16.22 -8.14
CA GLY A 80 -4.50 -14.99 -7.38
C GLY A 80 -4.00 -15.12 -5.93
N LEU A 81 -4.26 -16.27 -5.28
CA LEU A 81 -3.74 -16.55 -3.93
C LEU A 81 -2.25 -16.88 -3.98
N LEU A 82 -1.76 -17.58 -5.00
CA LEU A 82 -0.32 -17.83 -5.17
C LEU A 82 0.45 -16.51 -5.39
N SER A 83 -0.10 -15.60 -6.22
CA SER A 83 0.50 -14.28 -6.42
C SER A 83 0.48 -13.45 -5.13
N LEU A 84 -0.58 -13.55 -4.33
CA LEU A 84 -0.65 -12.89 -3.03
C LEU A 84 0.35 -13.51 -2.04
N TRP A 85 0.58 -14.82 -2.10
CA TRP A 85 1.55 -15.51 -1.26
C TRP A 85 2.98 -15.08 -1.58
N ASP A 86 3.35 -14.95 -2.85
CA ASP A 86 4.65 -14.41 -3.27
C ASP A 86 4.89 -13.02 -2.62
N ARG A 87 3.87 -12.15 -2.66
CA ARG A 87 3.91 -10.85 -1.99
C ARG A 87 3.92 -10.93 -0.46
N GLY A 88 3.29 -11.95 0.10
CA GLY A 88 3.31 -12.22 1.54
C GLY A 88 4.70 -12.59 2.05
N LEU A 89 5.48 -13.29 1.23
CA LEU A 89 6.88 -13.59 1.53
C LEU A 89 7.74 -12.32 1.52
N ASP A 90 7.52 -11.43 0.55
CA ASP A 90 8.18 -10.10 0.54
C ASP A 90 7.78 -9.27 1.77
N ALA A 91 6.50 -9.31 2.17
CA ALA A 91 6.03 -8.65 3.38
C ALA A 91 6.72 -9.21 4.64
N ASP A 92 6.91 -10.52 4.73
CA ASP A 92 7.62 -11.15 5.85
C ASP A 92 9.07 -10.68 5.98
N VAL A 93 9.77 -10.43 4.86
CA VAL A 93 11.13 -9.84 4.88
C VAL A 93 11.10 -8.43 5.48
N ILE A 94 10.13 -7.61 5.09
CA ILE A 94 9.96 -6.25 5.63
C ILE A 94 9.59 -6.32 7.13
N LEU A 95 8.62 -7.17 7.49
CA LEU A 95 8.16 -7.34 8.87
C LEU A 95 9.26 -7.84 9.82
N ALA A 96 10.13 -8.71 9.33
CA ALA A 96 11.30 -9.18 10.09
C ALA A 96 12.25 -8.03 10.45
N GLY A 97 12.34 -7.01 9.61
CA GLY A 97 13.20 -5.85 9.80
C GLY A 97 12.58 -4.66 10.53
N LEU A 98 11.27 -4.70 10.89
CA LEU A 98 10.61 -3.56 11.54
C LEU A 98 11.19 -3.17 12.91
N GLY A 99 11.88 -4.10 13.58
CA GLY A 99 12.62 -3.83 14.83
C GLY A 99 13.96 -3.09 14.64
N THR A 100 14.38 -2.82 13.41
CA THR A 100 15.61 -2.07 13.11
C THR A 100 15.42 -0.61 13.48
N THR A 101 16.28 -0.10 14.36
CA THR A 101 16.23 1.31 14.81
C THR A 101 17.16 2.22 14.02
N ASP A 102 18.01 1.67 13.15
CA ASP A 102 18.86 2.43 12.22
C ASP A 102 18.03 2.87 11.00
N PRO A 103 17.74 4.18 10.82
CA PRO A 103 16.91 4.67 9.73
C PRO A 103 17.46 4.36 8.33
N GLU A 104 18.77 4.28 8.17
CA GLU A 104 19.39 4.02 6.86
C GLU A 104 19.27 2.55 6.42
N ARG A 105 19.09 1.64 7.37
CA ARG A 105 18.94 0.20 7.14
C ARG A 105 17.51 -0.29 7.33
N HIS A 106 16.61 0.59 7.71
CA HIS A 106 15.23 0.22 7.96
C HIS A 106 14.52 -0.17 6.65
N PRO A 107 13.84 -1.32 6.56
CA PRO A 107 13.24 -1.79 5.31
C PRO A 107 12.21 -0.81 4.73
N LEU A 108 11.47 -0.09 5.57
CA LEU A 108 10.55 0.95 5.12
C LEU A 108 11.23 2.21 4.56
N ALA A 109 12.54 2.36 4.69
CA ALA A 109 13.31 3.40 4.02
C ALA A 109 13.80 2.97 2.63
N MET A 110 13.59 1.72 2.24
CA MET A 110 14.19 1.13 1.04
C MET A 110 13.15 0.72 -0.02
N VAL A 111 11.88 0.60 0.34
CA VAL A 111 10.80 0.14 -0.55
C VAL A 111 9.55 0.97 -0.30
N VAL A 112 8.91 1.45 -1.36
CA VAL A 112 7.57 2.06 -1.29
C VAL A 112 6.54 0.93 -1.42
N PRO A 113 5.77 0.58 -0.39
CA PRO A 113 4.72 -0.44 -0.50
C PRO A 113 3.54 0.11 -1.32
N ASP A 114 3.04 -0.69 -2.25
CA ASP A 114 1.76 -0.44 -2.88
C ASP A 114 0.60 -0.81 -1.94
N ARG A 115 -0.63 -0.63 -2.41
CA ARG A 115 -1.83 -0.89 -1.60
C ARG A 115 -1.92 -2.34 -1.10
N ALA A 116 -1.56 -3.31 -1.94
CA ALA A 116 -1.64 -4.73 -1.57
C ALA A 116 -0.57 -5.08 -0.53
N MET A 117 0.66 -4.62 -0.74
CA MET A 117 1.77 -4.79 0.20
C MET A 117 1.45 -4.10 1.54
N THR A 118 0.90 -2.89 1.51
CA THR A 118 0.49 -2.18 2.72
C THR A 118 -0.55 -2.97 3.53
N GLY A 119 -1.53 -3.59 2.86
CA GLY A 119 -2.51 -4.45 3.51
C GLY A 119 -1.87 -5.68 4.17
N LEU A 120 -0.87 -6.29 3.54
CA LEU A 120 -0.13 -7.41 4.09
C LEU A 120 0.73 -7.01 5.30
N LEU A 121 1.40 -5.86 5.23
CA LEU A 121 2.21 -5.33 6.34
C LEU A 121 1.34 -4.92 7.55
N ALA A 122 0.18 -4.36 7.30
CA ALA A 122 -0.74 -3.95 8.36
C ALA A 122 -1.48 -5.14 9.01
N TRP A 123 -1.67 -6.24 8.31
CA TRP A 123 -2.46 -7.37 8.77
C TRP A 123 -2.06 -7.90 10.16
N PRO A 124 -0.79 -8.26 10.43
CA PRO A 124 -0.40 -8.73 11.76
C PRO A 124 -0.51 -7.66 12.85
N LEU A 125 -0.48 -6.37 12.49
CA LEU A 125 -0.59 -5.25 13.43
C LEU A 125 -2.04 -4.88 13.76
N SER A 126 -2.96 -5.08 12.81
CA SER A 126 -4.37 -4.67 12.91
C SER A 126 -5.33 -5.84 13.16
N GLY A 127 -4.90 -7.08 12.91
CA GLY A 127 -5.77 -8.26 12.84
C GLY A 127 -6.72 -8.27 11.64
N GLN A 128 -6.68 -7.26 10.76
CA GLN A 128 -7.59 -7.16 9.62
C GLN A 128 -6.97 -7.79 8.36
N PRO A 129 -7.52 -8.88 7.83
CA PRO A 129 -6.99 -9.53 6.64
C PRO A 129 -7.14 -8.63 5.40
N PRO A 130 -6.22 -8.73 4.44
CA PRO A 130 -6.38 -8.04 3.16
C PRO A 130 -7.64 -8.50 2.44
N ARG A 131 -8.25 -7.59 1.65
CA ARG A 131 -9.53 -7.84 0.97
C ARG A 131 -9.55 -9.09 0.09
N GLN A 132 -8.40 -9.45 -0.45
CA GLN A 132 -8.23 -10.66 -1.27
C GLN A 132 -8.49 -11.97 -0.48
N LEU A 133 -8.45 -11.91 0.83
CA LEU A 133 -8.77 -13.01 1.75
C LEU A 133 -10.18 -12.91 2.33
N ALA A 134 -11.01 -12.01 1.83
CA ALA A 134 -12.40 -11.90 2.27
C ALA A 134 -13.12 -13.26 2.10
N GLY A 135 -13.68 -13.77 3.18
CA GLY A 135 -14.33 -15.10 3.20
C GLY A 135 -13.41 -16.28 3.50
N THR A 136 -12.09 -16.08 3.63
CA THR A 136 -11.19 -17.13 4.15
C THR A 136 -11.08 -17.03 5.68
N ARG A 137 -10.85 -18.17 6.36
CA ARG A 137 -10.61 -18.21 7.82
C ARG A 137 -9.14 -17.91 8.16
N ALA A 138 -8.57 -16.90 7.51
CA ALA A 138 -7.19 -16.52 7.79
C ALA A 138 -7.18 -15.51 8.96
N ASP A 139 -6.82 -15.95 10.13
CA ASP A 139 -6.59 -15.11 11.31
C ASP A 139 -5.08 -14.94 11.54
N LEU A 140 -4.64 -13.71 11.70
CA LEU A 140 -3.22 -13.37 11.86
C LEU A 140 -3.04 -12.21 12.87
N ALA A 141 -3.79 -12.15 13.92
CA ALA A 141 -3.56 -11.16 14.96
C ALA A 141 -2.27 -11.49 15.73
N ALA A 142 -1.33 -10.55 15.78
CA ALA A 142 -0.21 -10.62 16.72
C ALA A 142 -0.71 -10.37 18.16
N GLY A 143 -0.02 -10.93 19.15
CA GLY A 143 -0.33 -10.64 20.54
C GLY A 143 -0.10 -9.17 20.88
N ARG A 144 -0.87 -8.60 21.80
CA ARG A 144 -0.73 -7.18 22.22
C ARG A 144 0.71 -6.80 22.60
N ALA A 145 1.43 -7.68 23.29
CA ALA A 145 2.83 -7.45 23.67
C ALA A 145 3.74 -7.38 22.43
N GLU A 146 3.51 -8.21 21.43
CA GLU A 146 4.26 -8.20 20.18
C GLU A 146 3.98 -6.94 19.37
N ILE A 147 2.71 -6.53 19.28
CA ILE A 147 2.30 -5.29 18.61
C ILE A 147 2.99 -4.10 19.31
N ALA A 148 2.96 -4.02 20.64
CA ALA A 148 3.59 -2.93 21.38
C ALA A 148 5.11 -2.84 21.17
N VAL A 149 5.81 -3.96 21.07
CA VAL A 149 7.25 -3.99 20.76
C VAL A 149 7.52 -3.45 19.37
N VAL A 150 6.78 -3.89 18.35
CA VAL A 150 6.99 -3.47 16.96
C VAL A 150 6.57 -2.02 16.75
N THR A 151 5.43 -1.59 17.28
CA THR A 151 4.98 -0.20 17.16
C THR A 151 5.90 0.76 17.92
N GLY A 152 6.47 0.33 19.06
CA GLY A 152 7.51 1.05 19.78
C GLY A 152 8.77 1.25 18.96
N ALA A 153 9.28 0.18 18.34
CA ALA A 153 10.48 0.24 17.49
C ALA A 153 10.25 1.10 16.22
N LEU A 154 9.09 0.95 15.57
CA LEU A 154 8.72 1.78 14.41
C LEU A 154 8.68 3.27 14.74
N ARG A 155 8.08 3.62 15.89
CA ARG A 155 8.02 5.01 16.36
C ARG A 155 9.43 5.54 16.63
N GLU A 156 10.26 4.77 17.33
CA GLU A 156 11.64 5.14 17.63
C GLU A 156 12.46 5.33 16.34
N ALA A 157 12.34 4.44 15.37
CA ALA A 157 12.99 4.58 14.08
C ALA A 157 12.54 5.83 13.32
N ALA A 158 11.23 6.12 13.31
CA ALA A 158 10.67 7.31 12.68
C ALA A 158 11.13 8.60 13.36
N ASP A 159 11.21 8.63 14.70
CA ASP A 159 11.66 9.78 15.47
C ASP A 159 13.17 10.03 15.27
N ARG A 160 13.98 8.99 15.09
CA ARG A 160 15.41 9.10 14.78
C ARG A 160 15.69 9.46 13.31
N ALA A 161 14.75 9.21 12.42
CA ALA A 161 14.89 9.50 11.00
C ALA A 161 14.88 11.03 10.76
N GLY A 162 15.98 11.71 11.10
CA GLY A 162 16.17 13.15 10.90
C GLY A 162 16.49 13.52 9.45
N GLY A 163 16.42 14.82 9.14
CA GLY A 163 16.80 15.37 7.84
C GLY A 163 15.71 15.31 6.78
N ASP A 164 16.00 15.97 5.64
CA ASP A 164 15.08 16.12 4.50
C ASP A 164 15.38 15.13 3.35
N GLY A 165 16.25 14.15 3.59
CA GLY A 165 16.58 13.10 2.63
C GLY A 165 15.38 12.23 2.29
N GLU A 166 15.43 11.58 1.12
CA GLU A 166 14.34 10.74 0.62
C GLU A 166 14.07 9.53 1.54
N ARG A 167 15.09 8.80 1.96
CA ARG A 167 14.95 7.63 2.85
C ARG A 167 14.38 7.96 4.21
N PRO A 168 14.89 8.96 4.96
CA PRO A 168 14.29 9.37 6.22
C PRO A 168 12.83 9.83 6.08
N ALA A 169 12.51 10.60 5.04
CA ALA A 169 11.14 11.06 4.79
C ALA A 169 10.20 9.88 4.46
N MET A 170 10.68 8.93 3.67
CA MET A 170 9.94 7.73 3.32
C MET A 170 9.68 6.85 4.56
N LEU A 171 10.71 6.63 5.40
CA LEU A 171 10.55 5.89 6.66
C LEU A 171 9.50 6.55 7.56
N ARG A 172 9.61 7.85 7.82
CA ARG A 172 8.62 8.58 8.66
C ARG A 172 7.21 8.43 8.13
N ARG A 173 7.01 8.60 6.82
CA ARG A 173 5.69 8.49 6.18
C ARG A 173 5.11 7.10 6.29
N GLN A 174 5.90 6.06 5.99
CA GLN A 174 5.44 4.67 5.99
C GLN A 174 5.22 4.14 7.41
N ALA A 175 6.13 4.44 8.34
CA ALA A 175 5.98 4.09 9.74
C ALA A 175 4.68 4.69 10.32
N ARG A 176 4.44 5.99 10.07
CA ARG A 176 3.21 6.68 10.48
C ARG A 176 1.96 5.99 9.93
N PHE A 177 1.98 5.61 8.65
CA PHE A 177 0.85 4.93 8.04
C PHE A 177 0.56 3.57 8.71
N LEU A 178 1.59 2.75 8.95
CA LEU A 178 1.43 1.45 9.62
C LEU A 178 1.00 1.62 11.09
N LEU A 179 1.55 2.61 11.79
CA LEU A 179 1.17 2.92 13.18
C LEU A 179 -0.28 3.39 13.30
N ALA A 180 -0.79 4.11 12.30
CA ALA A 180 -2.20 4.52 12.25
C ALA A 180 -3.16 3.33 12.08
N LEU A 181 -2.72 2.24 11.46
CA LEU A 181 -3.50 1.02 11.24
C LEU A 181 -3.36 -0.01 12.36
N ALA A 182 -2.37 0.12 13.23
CA ALA A 182 -2.10 -0.86 14.29
C ALA A 182 -3.20 -0.90 15.36
N ASP A 183 -3.46 -2.08 15.92
CA ASP A 183 -4.34 -2.23 17.09
C ASP A 183 -3.61 -1.87 18.39
N ASP A 184 -3.09 -0.64 18.39
CA ASP A 184 -2.38 -0.01 19.51
C ASP A 184 -2.83 1.46 19.62
N PRO A 185 -3.62 1.85 20.64
CA PRO A 185 -4.08 3.23 20.80
C PRO A 185 -2.96 4.26 20.89
N ALA A 186 -1.84 3.92 21.56
CA ALA A 186 -0.70 4.84 21.71
C ALA A 186 0.01 5.06 20.37
N ALA A 187 0.13 4.00 19.54
CA ALA A 187 0.67 4.10 18.20
C ALA A 187 -0.21 4.98 17.30
N ARG A 188 -1.53 4.78 17.32
CA ARG A 188 -2.49 5.60 16.57
C ARG A 188 -2.45 7.07 16.98
N GLN A 189 -2.38 7.35 18.30
CA GLN A 189 -2.28 8.70 18.80
C GLN A 189 -0.98 9.39 18.34
N TRP A 190 0.14 8.68 18.40
CA TRP A 190 1.42 9.18 17.92
C TRP A 190 1.35 9.50 16.41
N ALA A 191 0.79 8.58 15.61
CA ALA A 191 0.62 8.76 14.17
C ALA A 191 -0.23 9.99 13.83
N ALA A 192 -1.35 10.19 14.52
CA ALA A 192 -2.21 11.37 14.35
C ALA A 192 -1.49 12.67 14.72
N SER A 193 -0.69 12.65 15.79
CA SER A 193 0.10 13.82 16.21
C SER A 193 1.22 14.15 15.23
N ALA A 194 1.87 13.12 14.67
CA ALA A 194 2.90 13.29 13.64
C ALA A 194 2.30 13.83 12.34
N GLU A 195 1.12 13.33 11.94
CA GLU A 195 0.35 13.83 10.80
C GLU A 195 0.02 15.31 10.93
N ALA A 196 -0.53 15.70 12.08
CA ALA A 196 -0.88 17.09 12.35
C ALA A 196 0.33 18.05 12.30
N ARG A 197 1.52 17.56 12.67
CA ARG A 197 2.76 18.35 12.52
C ARG A 197 3.15 18.53 11.06
N ASP A 198 3.11 17.47 10.27
CA ASP A 198 3.47 17.51 8.84
C ASP A 198 2.50 18.40 8.02
N VAL A 199 1.20 18.31 8.31
CA VAL A 199 0.17 19.15 7.69
C VAL A 199 0.42 20.63 7.95
N ARG A 200 0.87 21.00 9.16
CA ARG A 200 1.14 22.38 9.56
C ARG A 200 2.50 22.89 9.14
N ALA A 201 3.43 22.00 8.80
CA ALA A 201 4.79 22.40 8.47
C ALA A 201 4.81 23.24 7.18
N PRO A 202 5.38 24.45 7.20
CA PRO A 202 5.51 25.26 6.00
C PRO A 202 6.45 24.57 5.00
N GLY A 203 6.15 24.63 3.72
CA GLY A 203 7.00 24.05 2.69
C GLY A 203 6.58 24.47 1.30
N ASP A 204 7.58 24.64 0.43
CA ASP A 204 7.32 24.82 -1.00
C ASP A 204 6.92 23.50 -1.63
N LEU A 205 5.71 23.45 -2.18
CA LEU A 205 5.17 22.29 -2.90
C LEU A 205 5.25 22.45 -4.42
N ARG A 206 5.84 23.54 -4.90
CA ARG A 206 5.97 23.84 -6.35
C ARG A 206 7.04 22.99 -7.04
N HIS A 207 7.83 22.28 -6.26
CA HIS A 207 8.87 21.38 -6.78
C HIS A 207 8.74 20.03 -6.11
N TRP A 208 9.06 18.97 -6.86
CA TRP A 208 9.10 17.64 -6.27
C TRP A 208 10.28 17.53 -5.29
N THR A 209 9.95 17.17 -4.08
CA THR A 209 10.88 16.85 -2.99
C THR A 209 10.28 15.73 -2.16
N PRO A 210 11.03 15.06 -1.29
CA PRO A 210 10.46 14.12 -0.32
C PRO A 210 9.33 14.74 0.52
N ARG A 211 9.39 16.04 0.74
CA ARG A 211 8.36 16.80 1.44
C ARG A 211 7.07 16.92 0.64
N TRP A 212 7.16 17.09 -0.67
CA TRP A 212 5.98 17.06 -1.55
C TRP A 212 5.25 15.72 -1.43
N ALA A 213 5.99 14.58 -1.44
CA ALA A 213 5.41 13.25 -1.28
C ALA A 213 4.79 13.05 0.11
N ALA A 214 5.42 13.58 1.17
CA ALA A 214 4.87 13.57 2.52
C ALA A 214 3.59 14.42 2.62
N ALA A 215 3.59 15.65 2.08
CA ALA A 215 2.43 16.53 2.07
C ALA A 215 1.25 15.93 1.30
N ARG A 216 1.51 15.26 0.16
CA ARG A 216 0.49 14.51 -0.58
C ARG A 216 -0.18 13.44 0.27
N SER A 217 0.62 12.65 0.98
CA SER A 217 0.11 11.57 1.83
C SER A 217 -0.66 12.13 3.03
N ALA A 218 -0.15 13.19 3.67
CA ALA A 218 -0.79 13.87 4.78
C ALA A 218 -2.13 14.49 4.38
N ALA A 219 -2.19 15.15 3.23
CA ALA A 219 -3.42 15.72 2.69
C ALA A 219 -4.49 14.66 2.43
N HIS A 220 -4.09 13.49 1.93
CA HIS A 220 -5.00 12.37 1.70
C HIS A 220 -5.57 11.83 3.02
N VAL A 221 -4.73 11.63 4.05
CA VAL A 221 -5.16 11.15 5.36
C VAL A 221 -6.07 12.18 6.06
N ALA A 222 -5.70 13.46 6.06
CA ALA A 222 -6.51 14.53 6.63
C ALA A 222 -7.92 14.57 6.04
N ALA A 223 -8.04 14.40 4.72
CA ALA A 223 -9.34 14.34 4.05
C ALA A 223 -10.21 13.16 4.53
N THR A 224 -9.61 12.04 4.93
CA THR A 224 -10.37 10.88 5.44
C THR A 224 -11.04 11.12 6.80
N VAL A 225 -10.55 12.08 7.55
CA VAL A 225 -11.13 12.52 8.85
C VAL A 225 -11.91 13.83 8.73
N GLY A 226 -12.14 14.31 7.49
CA GLY A 226 -12.98 15.47 7.19
C GLY A 226 -12.24 16.81 7.13
N ASP A 227 -10.92 16.86 7.33
CA ASP A 227 -10.10 18.06 7.17
C ASP A 227 -9.63 18.16 5.71
N LEU A 228 -10.30 19.02 4.93
CA LEU A 228 -10.01 19.23 3.51
C LEU A 228 -8.98 20.34 3.22
N ASP A 229 -8.64 21.16 4.19
CA ASP A 229 -7.72 22.28 3.98
C ASP A 229 -6.34 21.85 3.49
N PRO A 230 -5.70 20.78 4.03
CA PRO A 230 -4.44 20.27 3.51
C PRO A 230 -4.55 19.77 2.08
N LEU A 231 -5.70 19.14 1.73
CA LEU A 231 -5.95 18.62 0.38
C LEU A 231 -6.06 19.77 -0.63
N HIS A 232 -6.83 20.80 -0.31
CA HIS A 232 -7.01 21.96 -1.18
C HIS A 232 -5.69 22.75 -1.35
N ARG A 233 -4.90 22.85 -0.28
CA ARG A 233 -3.55 23.44 -0.36
C ARG A 233 -2.63 22.62 -1.26
N PHE A 234 -2.62 21.29 -1.10
CA PHE A 234 -1.82 20.41 -1.93
C PHE A 234 -2.23 20.50 -3.42
N ILE A 235 -3.51 20.50 -3.73
CA ILE A 235 -4.01 20.67 -5.10
C ILE A 235 -3.54 22.01 -5.67
N GLY A 236 -3.73 23.10 -4.94
CA GLY A 236 -3.42 24.46 -5.41
C GLY A 236 -1.93 24.77 -5.54
N GLN A 237 -1.06 24.10 -4.78
CA GLN A 237 0.39 24.37 -4.77
C GLN A 237 1.24 23.22 -5.31
N GLY A 238 0.80 22.00 -5.14
CA GLY A 238 1.55 20.78 -5.46
C GLY A 238 1.21 20.16 -6.82
N LEU A 239 0.18 20.66 -7.52
CA LEU A 239 -0.22 20.21 -8.87
C LEU A 239 -0.19 21.35 -9.88
N THR A 240 0.87 22.18 -9.84
CA THR A 240 0.96 23.43 -10.59
C THR A 240 1.62 23.30 -11.96
N ASP A 241 2.33 22.20 -12.22
CA ASP A 241 3.00 21.93 -13.50
C ASP A 241 2.85 20.46 -13.91
N ASP A 242 3.16 20.18 -15.18
CA ASP A 242 3.00 18.85 -15.78
C ASP A 242 3.87 17.78 -15.10
N ARG A 243 5.02 18.16 -14.54
CA ARG A 243 5.92 17.23 -13.84
C ARG A 243 5.32 16.77 -12.52
N LEU A 244 4.75 17.68 -11.74
CA LEU A 244 4.09 17.38 -10.47
C LEU A 244 2.77 16.63 -10.69
N ILE A 245 2.01 17.00 -11.72
CA ILE A 245 0.81 16.28 -12.15
C ILE A 245 1.17 14.85 -12.56
N SER A 246 2.23 14.66 -13.34
CA SER A 246 2.72 13.33 -13.74
C SER A 246 3.21 12.53 -12.54
N ALA A 247 3.91 13.13 -11.59
CA ALA A 247 4.34 12.47 -10.37
C ALA A 247 3.14 11.97 -9.53
N ASN A 248 2.12 12.81 -9.36
CA ASN A 248 0.89 12.41 -8.69
C ASN A 248 0.18 11.26 -9.43
N LEU A 249 0.13 11.32 -10.75
CA LEU A 249 -0.49 10.30 -11.59
C LEU A 249 0.25 8.95 -11.47
N ASN A 250 1.59 8.96 -11.54
CA ASN A 250 2.42 7.77 -11.35
C ASN A 250 2.22 7.14 -9.97
N TYR A 251 2.15 7.96 -8.92
CA TYR A 251 1.90 7.46 -7.58
C TYR A 251 0.53 6.79 -7.46
N TRP A 252 -0.52 7.38 -8.09
CA TRP A 252 -1.83 6.78 -8.10
C TRP A 252 -1.90 5.48 -8.92
N ALA A 253 -1.24 5.43 -10.09
CA ALA A 253 -1.14 4.22 -10.91
C ALA A 253 -0.44 3.10 -10.13
N TYR A 254 0.70 3.42 -9.50
CA TYR A 254 1.42 2.48 -8.64
C TYR A 254 0.56 1.99 -7.46
N TRP A 255 -0.12 2.91 -6.76
CA TRP A 255 -1.02 2.57 -5.66
C TRP A 255 -2.20 1.70 -6.11
N ALA A 256 -2.73 1.93 -7.29
CA ALA A 256 -3.78 1.12 -7.88
C ALA A 256 -3.32 -0.29 -8.31
N GLY A 257 -2.01 -0.53 -8.38
CA GLY A 257 -1.42 -1.80 -8.78
C GLY A 257 -1.08 -1.90 -10.28
N GLU A 258 -1.00 -0.77 -10.99
CA GLU A 258 -0.62 -0.73 -12.40
C GLU A 258 0.88 -0.55 -12.63
N GLY A 259 1.62 -0.15 -11.60
CA GLY A 259 3.06 0.06 -11.71
C GLY A 259 3.84 -1.25 -11.78
N PRO A 260 5.04 -1.23 -12.38
CA PRO A 260 5.97 -2.35 -12.25
C PRO A 260 6.38 -2.54 -10.79
N ALA A 261 7.03 -3.66 -10.50
CA ALA A 261 7.49 -4.10 -9.18
C ALA A 261 7.96 -3.00 -8.20
N PRO A 262 8.01 -3.24 -6.88
CA PRO A 262 8.06 -2.19 -5.86
C PRO A 262 9.11 -1.13 -6.13
N TRP A 263 8.72 0.15 -6.02
CA TRP A 263 9.64 1.27 -6.16
C TRP A 263 10.59 1.33 -4.97
N ASN A 264 11.88 1.46 -5.26
CA ASN A 264 12.91 1.58 -4.23
C ASN A 264 13.02 2.99 -3.64
N ALA A 265 12.38 3.97 -4.29
CA ALA A 265 12.49 5.37 -3.92
C ALA A 265 11.24 6.15 -4.39
N ASP A 266 10.86 7.18 -3.64
CA ASP A 266 9.76 8.08 -4.00
C ASP A 266 10.05 8.87 -5.29
N SER A 267 11.32 9.18 -5.56
CA SER A 267 11.75 9.84 -6.78
C SER A 267 11.41 9.05 -8.05
N ALA A 268 11.14 7.75 -7.94
CA ALA A 268 10.66 6.95 -9.06
C ALA A 268 9.33 7.48 -9.65
N MET A 269 8.48 8.13 -8.84
CA MET A 269 7.23 8.72 -9.31
C MET A 269 7.43 9.93 -10.24
N THR A 270 8.61 10.55 -10.24
CA THR A 270 8.92 11.69 -11.13
C THR A 270 9.37 11.27 -12.53
N ARG A 271 9.57 9.97 -12.75
CA ARG A 271 9.95 9.47 -14.08
C ARG A 271 8.81 9.73 -15.06
N PRO A 272 9.12 10.01 -16.35
CA PRO A 272 8.08 10.14 -17.35
C PRO A 272 7.12 8.95 -17.24
N THR A 273 5.83 9.21 -17.36
CA THR A 273 4.79 8.17 -17.41
C THR A 273 5.08 7.31 -18.62
N ALA A 274 6.00 6.38 -18.43
CA ALA A 274 6.38 5.49 -19.50
C ALA A 274 5.15 4.66 -19.91
N SER A 275 5.15 4.18 -21.12
CA SER A 275 4.25 3.22 -21.74
C SER A 275 4.05 1.90 -20.97
N THR A 276 4.39 1.85 -19.69
CA THR A 276 4.45 0.64 -18.86
C THR A 276 3.13 0.26 -18.20
N TRP A 277 2.12 1.13 -18.22
CA TRP A 277 0.80 0.85 -17.65
C TRP A 277 -0.31 1.49 -18.51
N ASP A 278 -1.49 0.85 -18.58
CA ASP A 278 -2.58 1.27 -19.46
C ASP A 278 -3.59 2.23 -18.83
N GLY A 279 -3.68 2.29 -17.51
CA GLY A 279 -4.56 3.16 -16.76
C GLY A 279 -5.93 2.57 -16.42
N THR A 280 -6.20 1.34 -16.76
CA THR A 280 -7.54 0.72 -16.58
C THR A 280 -7.90 0.56 -15.10
N LEU A 281 -6.98 0.03 -14.28
CA LEU A 281 -7.20 -0.12 -12.84
C LEU A 281 -7.29 1.24 -12.15
N LEU A 282 -6.44 2.18 -12.57
CA LEU A 282 -6.45 3.54 -12.06
C LEU A 282 -7.77 4.23 -12.41
N LEU A 283 -8.25 4.12 -13.66
CA LEU A 283 -9.54 4.67 -14.08
C LEU A 283 -10.67 4.18 -13.17
N GLY A 284 -10.81 2.86 -12.98
CA GLY A 284 -11.82 2.30 -12.10
C GLY A 284 -11.72 2.80 -10.66
N THR A 285 -10.50 3.02 -10.16
CA THR A 285 -10.26 3.58 -8.82
C THR A 285 -10.69 5.03 -8.73
N LEU A 286 -10.37 5.85 -9.73
CA LEU A 286 -10.71 7.27 -9.76
C LEU A 286 -12.21 7.50 -9.96
N LEU A 287 -12.88 6.71 -10.80
CA LEU A 287 -14.33 6.80 -10.99
C LEU A 287 -15.10 6.55 -9.69
N ARG A 288 -14.69 5.56 -8.91
CA ARG A 288 -15.23 5.37 -7.55
C ARG A 288 -14.87 6.53 -6.63
N GLY A 289 -13.65 7.05 -6.74
CA GLY A 289 -13.12 8.11 -5.88
C GLY A 289 -13.84 9.45 -6.05
N ILE A 290 -14.15 9.88 -7.27
CA ILE A 290 -14.87 11.15 -7.52
C ILE A 290 -16.30 11.13 -6.97
N VAL A 291 -16.89 9.97 -6.79
CA VAL A 291 -18.26 9.82 -6.27
C VAL A 291 -18.27 9.65 -4.76
N HIS A 292 -17.42 8.79 -4.21
CA HIS A 292 -17.56 8.30 -2.85
C HIS A 292 -16.40 8.67 -1.90
N ALA A 293 -15.24 9.08 -2.41
CA ALA A 293 -14.09 9.34 -1.54
C ALA A 293 -14.13 10.73 -0.90
N PRO A 294 -13.63 10.88 0.34
CA PRO A 294 -13.49 12.20 0.97
C PRO A 294 -12.47 13.09 0.22
N TYR A 295 -11.54 12.49 -0.53
CA TYR A 295 -10.52 13.16 -1.37
C TYR A 295 -10.95 13.26 -2.85
N ARG A 296 -12.26 13.41 -3.12
CA ARG A 296 -12.84 13.46 -4.47
C ARG A 296 -12.23 14.54 -5.37
N ASP A 297 -11.86 15.67 -4.80
CA ASP A 297 -11.23 16.77 -5.55
C ASP A 297 -9.88 16.35 -6.16
N LEU A 298 -9.05 15.65 -5.41
CA LEU A 298 -7.79 15.09 -5.93
C LEU A 298 -8.03 14.00 -6.98
N CYS A 299 -9.07 13.18 -6.79
CA CYS A 299 -9.48 12.21 -7.80
C CYS A 299 -9.91 12.86 -9.11
N ALA A 300 -10.62 14.01 -9.05
CA ALA A 300 -11.05 14.76 -10.22
C ALA A 300 -9.87 15.31 -11.02
N HIS A 301 -8.91 15.94 -10.36
CA HIS A 301 -7.67 16.40 -10.99
C HIS A 301 -6.87 15.25 -11.62
N THR A 302 -6.77 14.12 -10.90
CA THR A 302 -6.04 12.95 -11.38
C THR A 302 -6.75 12.28 -12.56
N LEU A 303 -8.09 12.20 -12.55
CA LEU A 303 -8.88 11.66 -13.65
C LEU A 303 -8.71 12.49 -14.93
N TRP A 304 -8.75 13.82 -14.81
CA TRP A 304 -8.51 14.71 -15.92
C TRP A 304 -7.12 14.49 -16.52
N ALA A 305 -6.07 14.46 -15.69
CA ALA A 305 -4.70 14.19 -16.12
C ALA A 305 -4.54 12.82 -16.79
N LEU A 306 -5.17 11.78 -16.23
CA LEU A 306 -5.18 10.44 -16.79
C LEU A 306 -5.78 10.40 -18.20
N LEU A 307 -6.93 11.05 -18.40
CA LEU A 307 -7.60 11.06 -19.69
C LEU A 307 -6.87 11.91 -20.72
N LEU A 308 -6.18 12.98 -20.34
CA LEU A 308 -5.30 13.71 -21.26
C LEU A 308 -4.16 12.82 -21.76
N LEU A 309 -3.59 12.01 -20.88
CA LEU A 309 -2.43 11.17 -21.20
C LEU A 309 -2.82 9.89 -21.94
N ARG A 310 -3.98 9.29 -21.64
CA ARG A 310 -4.39 7.94 -22.08
C ARG A 310 -5.76 7.91 -22.77
N ARG A 311 -6.23 9.03 -23.29
CA ARG A 311 -7.57 9.13 -23.89
C ARG A 311 -7.88 8.01 -24.90
N PRO A 312 -7.02 7.69 -25.88
CA PRO A 312 -7.36 6.67 -26.90
C PRO A 312 -7.62 5.29 -26.30
N GLN A 313 -6.91 4.94 -25.20
CA GLN A 313 -7.02 3.65 -24.55
C GLN A 313 -8.21 3.57 -23.60
N LEU A 314 -8.56 4.69 -22.95
CA LEU A 314 -9.54 4.73 -21.85
C LEU A 314 -10.94 5.21 -22.25
N THR A 315 -11.12 5.76 -23.46
CA THR A 315 -12.43 6.17 -23.97
C THR A 315 -13.05 5.14 -24.93
N SER A 316 -12.76 3.86 -24.70
CA SER A 316 -13.40 2.78 -25.45
C SER A 316 -14.92 2.73 -25.21
N PRO A 317 -15.70 2.15 -26.14
CA PRO A 317 -17.15 2.00 -25.96
C PRO A 317 -17.56 1.31 -24.65
N LEU A 318 -16.71 0.45 -24.10
CA LEU A 318 -16.95 -0.25 -22.84
C LEU A 318 -16.78 0.66 -21.60
N GLN A 319 -15.84 1.60 -21.64
CA GLN A 319 -15.47 2.44 -20.48
C GLN A 319 -16.21 3.79 -20.50
N LEU A 320 -16.54 4.30 -21.68
CA LEU A 320 -17.13 5.61 -21.85
C LEU A 320 -18.47 5.82 -21.08
N PRO A 321 -19.40 4.85 -21.02
CA PRO A 321 -20.62 5.00 -20.23
C PRO A 321 -20.35 5.14 -18.73
N ALA A 322 -19.39 4.39 -18.19
CA ALA A 322 -19.00 4.45 -16.78
C ALA A 322 -18.37 5.81 -16.43
N ILE A 323 -17.52 6.35 -17.32
CA ILE A 323 -16.92 7.68 -17.14
C ILE A 323 -18.02 8.74 -17.11
N LYS A 324 -18.91 8.75 -18.12
CA LYS A 324 -20.03 9.73 -18.23
C LYS A 324 -20.93 9.68 -17.00
N SER A 325 -21.30 8.47 -16.54
CA SER A 325 -22.15 8.28 -15.38
C SER A 325 -21.51 8.82 -14.10
N ALA A 326 -20.27 8.42 -13.80
CA ALA A 326 -19.57 8.84 -12.59
C ALA A 326 -19.31 10.35 -12.56
N VAL A 327 -18.92 10.95 -13.71
CA VAL A 327 -18.69 12.39 -13.82
C VAL A 327 -20.00 13.16 -13.63
N SER A 328 -21.10 12.73 -14.26
CA SER A 328 -22.42 13.35 -14.08
C SER A 328 -22.85 13.31 -12.61
N GLN A 329 -22.73 12.16 -11.96
CA GLN A 329 -23.07 11.99 -10.54
C GLN A 329 -22.23 12.90 -9.64
N ALA A 330 -20.91 12.98 -9.87
CA ALA A 330 -20.02 13.83 -9.08
C ALA A 330 -20.34 15.33 -9.24
N LEU A 331 -20.65 15.77 -10.47
CA LEU A 331 -21.03 17.16 -10.74
C LEU A 331 -22.38 17.53 -10.10
N GLN A 332 -23.35 16.61 -10.06
CA GLN A 332 -24.65 16.80 -9.43
C GLN A 332 -24.58 16.84 -7.90
N ALA A 333 -23.68 16.08 -7.29
CA ALA A 333 -23.51 16.03 -5.84
C ALA A 333 -23.03 17.36 -5.21
N GLY A 334 -22.50 18.28 -5.99
CA GLY A 334 -22.32 19.69 -5.63
C GLY A 334 -21.17 20.04 -4.68
N ALA A 335 -20.49 19.09 -4.08
CA ALA A 335 -19.48 19.30 -3.01
C ALA A 335 -18.03 19.23 -3.52
N LEU A 336 -17.74 19.89 -4.64
CA LEU A 336 -16.40 19.96 -5.24
C LEU A 336 -15.83 21.38 -5.15
N MET A 337 -14.53 21.49 -4.96
CA MET A 337 -13.83 22.75 -5.13
C MET A 337 -13.91 23.23 -6.60
N PRO A 338 -13.85 24.55 -6.88
CA PRO A 338 -14.04 25.08 -8.24
C PRO A 338 -13.10 24.46 -9.28
N SER A 339 -11.82 24.27 -8.98
CA SER A 339 -10.85 23.69 -9.91
C SER A 339 -11.13 22.20 -10.20
N ALA A 340 -11.56 21.43 -9.20
CA ALA A 340 -11.95 20.03 -9.38
C ALA A 340 -13.23 19.91 -10.25
N ARG A 341 -14.21 20.79 -10.03
CA ARG A 341 -15.40 20.89 -10.88
C ARG A 341 -15.00 21.18 -12.32
N GLN A 342 -14.11 22.16 -12.55
CA GLN A 342 -13.62 22.50 -13.88
C GLN A 342 -12.96 21.29 -14.56
N CYS A 343 -12.14 20.52 -13.84
CA CYS A 343 -11.55 19.29 -14.36
C CYS A 343 -12.62 18.30 -14.83
N LEU A 344 -13.69 18.07 -14.05
CA LEU A 344 -14.76 17.16 -14.43
C LEU A 344 -15.62 17.68 -15.60
N GLU A 345 -15.83 18.99 -15.71
CA GLU A 345 -16.48 19.61 -16.86
C GLU A 345 -15.66 19.41 -18.15
N GLN A 346 -14.35 19.55 -18.07
CA GLN A 346 -13.44 19.25 -19.18
C GLN A 346 -13.47 17.75 -19.54
N VAL A 347 -13.50 16.84 -18.56
CA VAL A 347 -13.69 15.40 -18.80
C VAL A 347 -15.00 15.15 -19.50
N SER A 348 -16.10 15.79 -19.04
CA SER A 348 -17.41 15.68 -19.68
C SER A 348 -17.37 16.14 -21.14
N TYR A 349 -16.68 17.24 -21.43
CA TYR A 349 -16.51 17.73 -22.81
C TYR A 349 -15.68 16.74 -23.67
N LEU A 350 -14.54 16.27 -23.19
CA LEU A 350 -13.67 15.32 -23.90
C LEU A 350 -14.38 13.99 -24.23
N THR A 351 -15.33 13.58 -23.40
CA THR A 351 -16.06 12.31 -23.57
C THR A 351 -17.35 12.44 -24.41
N ARG A 352 -17.80 13.67 -24.72
CA ARG A 352 -18.93 13.88 -25.67
C ARG A 352 -18.50 13.70 -27.11
N SER A 353 -17.24 14.02 -27.42
CA SER A 353 -16.67 14.00 -28.78
C SER A 353 -15.97 12.67 -29.10
N ALA A 354 -16.06 11.69 -28.23
CA ALA A 354 -15.57 10.33 -28.41
C ALA A 354 -16.74 9.37 -28.62
#